data_7dca8effaaf492f56d2d24cde89539d5
#
_entry.id   7dca8effaaf492f56d2d24cde89539d5
#
_cell.length_a   1.000
_cell.length_b   1.000
_cell.length_c   1.000
_cell.angle_alpha   90.00
_cell.angle_beta   90.00
_cell.angle_gamma   90.00
#
_symmetry.space_group_name_H-M   'P 1'
#
loop_
_entity.id
_entity.type
_entity.pdbx_description
1 polymer ?
#
loop_
_entity_poly.entity_id
_entity_poly.type
_entity_poly.pdbx_seq_one_letter_code
_entity_poly.pdbx_strand_id
1 'polypeptide(L)'
;MLINGTLMNPKHPVYIISKGRWDSRHTSMALEKMDMPYSIVVEENEYDKYAGVIDKNKILILPKQYIEDYDSCTSALYQEDSFTTDHGTSKGSGPARNFCWEHSLENGATSHWLLDDNIKAFGRINRNLYIHVTSGTIFKAAEDFIERYENIALAGFNYDFLAKAKTELPAFVKNTRIYSCLLIRNDIPYRWRAKYNEDTDLSLRVLKDGWCTIQFNAFIQEKATTQTMKGGNTDEIYKNGTLDKSKMLAKLHPDVAEVVWKFNRWHHHVDYKPFKNNELKRKKGLNIKKGINNYGMKVVKI
;
A
#
# COMPACT_ATOMS: atom_id res chain seq x y z
N MET A 1 15.40 -13.92 12.57
CA MET A 1 15.45 -15.33 12.96
C MET A 1 15.90 -16.11 11.73
N LEU A 2 17.06 -16.76 11.81
CA LEU A 2 17.54 -17.63 10.74
C LEU A 2 16.91 -19.01 10.95
N ILE A 3 16.13 -19.49 9.98
CA ILE A 3 15.76 -20.89 9.92
C ILE A 3 16.67 -21.51 8.85
N ASN A 4 17.53 -22.40 9.26
CA ASN A 4 18.56 -23.05 8.41
C ASN A 4 19.57 -22.07 7.77
N GLY A 5 19.90 -20.95 8.42
CA GLY A 5 20.89 -20.00 7.92
C GLY A 5 20.43 -19.09 6.78
N THR A 6 19.18 -19.18 6.32
CA THR A 6 18.65 -18.36 5.24
C THR A 6 17.79 -17.22 5.79
N LEU A 7 18.10 -15.99 5.41
CA LEU A 7 17.22 -14.84 5.62
C LEU A 7 15.89 -15.10 4.89
N MET A 8 14.78 -14.98 5.62
CA MET A 8 13.45 -15.18 5.03
C MET A 8 12.95 -13.87 4.42
N ASN A 9 13.47 -13.55 3.25
CA ASN A 9 13.01 -12.40 2.47
C ASN A 9 11.68 -12.71 1.75
N PRO A 10 10.91 -11.69 1.37
CA PRO A 10 9.73 -11.87 0.53
C PRO A 10 10.10 -12.55 -0.78
N LYS A 11 9.17 -13.32 -1.33
CA LYS A 11 9.28 -13.99 -2.62
C LYS A 11 9.02 -13.01 -3.78
N HIS A 12 8.10 -12.08 -3.55
CA HIS A 12 7.67 -11.13 -4.56
C HIS A 12 8.51 -9.85 -4.52
N PRO A 13 8.70 -9.18 -5.67
CA PRO A 13 9.47 -7.94 -5.72
C PRO A 13 8.86 -6.85 -4.83
N VAL A 14 9.74 -6.04 -4.26
CA VAL A 14 9.40 -4.92 -3.39
C VAL A 14 9.76 -3.62 -4.08
N TYR A 15 8.77 -2.77 -4.31
CA TYR A 15 8.94 -1.45 -4.91
C TYR A 15 8.66 -0.34 -3.92
N ILE A 16 9.48 0.71 -3.97
CA ILE A 16 9.24 1.99 -3.28
C ILE A 16 8.97 3.01 -4.36
N ILE A 17 7.88 3.77 -4.23
CA ILE A 17 7.64 4.94 -5.09
C ILE A 17 8.08 6.19 -4.34
N SER A 18 8.91 7.02 -4.95
CA SER A 18 9.48 8.19 -4.27
C SER A 18 9.64 9.39 -5.19
N LYS A 19 9.35 10.58 -4.65
CA LYS A 19 9.54 11.86 -5.33
C LYS A 19 9.94 12.93 -4.34
N GLY A 20 11.07 13.61 -4.61
CA GLY A 20 11.55 14.76 -3.83
C GLY A 20 12.01 14.40 -2.41
N ARG A 21 12.45 13.13 -2.16
CA ARG A 21 12.79 12.65 -0.80
C ARG A 21 14.08 11.83 -0.72
N TRP A 22 15.04 12.13 -1.60
CA TRP A 22 16.35 11.45 -1.61
C TRP A 22 17.15 11.66 -0.30
N ASP A 23 16.91 12.75 0.41
CA ASP A 23 17.58 13.10 1.67
C ASP A 23 17.01 12.37 2.88
N SER A 24 15.70 12.15 2.92
CA SER A 24 15.00 11.53 4.05
C SER A 24 14.82 10.01 3.89
N ARG A 25 14.56 9.53 2.68
CA ARG A 25 14.46 8.12 2.22
C ARG A 25 14.12 7.07 3.29
N HIS A 26 13.14 7.35 4.13
CA HIS A 26 12.82 6.53 5.32
C HIS A 26 12.58 5.05 4.99
N THR A 27 11.80 4.75 3.96
CA THR A 27 11.43 3.37 3.63
C THR A 27 12.63 2.57 3.13
N SER A 28 13.47 3.14 2.25
CA SER A 28 14.65 2.44 1.78
C SER A 28 15.64 2.17 2.92
N MET A 29 15.86 3.13 3.83
CA MET A 29 16.69 2.92 5.02
C MET A 29 16.12 1.85 5.95
N ALA A 30 14.79 1.77 6.09
CA ALA A 30 14.16 0.74 6.90
C ALA A 30 14.36 -0.66 6.29
N LEU A 31 14.22 -0.80 4.97
CA LEU A 31 14.45 -2.05 4.26
C LEU A 31 15.94 -2.45 4.25
N GLU A 32 16.85 -1.50 4.11
CA GLU A 32 18.30 -1.73 4.20
C GLU A 32 18.71 -2.28 5.58
N LYS A 33 18.14 -1.73 6.67
CA LYS A 33 18.36 -2.26 8.03
C LYS A 33 17.82 -3.68 8.23
N MET A 34 16.84 -4.08 7.43
CA MET A 34 16.25 -5.42 7.44
C MET A 34 16.93 -6.38 6.46
N ASP A 35 17.96 -5.93 5.75
CA ASP A 35 18.61 -6.68 4.66
C ASP A 35 17.61 -7.20 3.62
N MET A 36 16.64 -6.35 3.27
CA MET A 36 15.60 -6.68 2.30
C MET A 36 15.94 -6.12 0.92
N PRO A 37 15.78 -6.93 -0.14
CA PRO A 37 15.88 -6.43 -1.50
C PRO A 37 14.69 -5.50 -1.82
N TYR A 38 14.96 -4.43 -2.56
CA TYR A 38 13.95 -3.51 -3.07
C TYR A 38 14.42 -2.82 -4.34
N SER A 39 13.46 -2.30 -5.11
CA SER A 39 13.70 -1.31 -6.15
C SER A 39 12.99 -0.01 -5.79
N ILE A 40 13.58 1.14 -6.12
CA ILE A 40 12.96 2.46 -5.91
C ILE A 40 12.69 3.11 -7.26
N VAL A 41 11.44 3.56 -7.45
CA VAL A 41 11.00 4.23 -8.68
C VAL A 41 11.02 5.72 -8.47
N VAL A 42 11.74 6.43 -9.34
CA VAL A 42 11.93 7.88 -9.30
C VAL A 42 11.72 8.50 -10.68
N GLU A 43 11.44 9.78 -10.75
CA GLU A 43 11.42 10.51 -12.02
C GLU A 43 12.84 10.76 -12.54
N GLU A 44 13.01 10.84 -13.86
CA GLU A 44 14.31 10.99 -14.53
C GLU A 44 15.12 12.19 -14.00
N ASN A 45 14.47 13.32 -13.78
CA ASN A 45 15.07 14.56 -13.27
C ASN A 45 15.59 14.48 -11.81
N GLU A 46 15.24 13.41 -11.09
CA GLU A 46 15.69 13.16 -9.72
C GLU A 46 16.74 12.05 -9.62
N TYR A 47 17.00 11.32 -10.71
CA TYR A 47 17.87 10.15 -10.72
C TYR A 47 19.23 10.41 -10.04
N ASP A 48 19.94 11.48 -10.43
CA ASP A 48 21.28 11.76 -9.89
C ASP A 48 21.27 12.00 -8.37
N LYS A 49 20.22 12.59 -7.85
CA LYS A 49 20.05 12.85 -6.42
C LYS A 49 19.89 11.53 -5.65
N TYR A 50 19.07 10.62 -6.17
CA TYR A 50 18.91 9.29 -5.56
C TYR A 50 20.15 8.43 -5.76
N ALA A 51 20.81 8.49 -6.92
CA ALA A 51 22.04 7.74 -7.21
C ALA A 51 23.23 8.17 -6.34
N GLY A 52 23.17 9.36 -5.75
CA GLY A 52 24.15 9.82 -4.77
C GLY A 52 24.00 9.21 -3.37
N VAL A 53 22.86 8.57 -3.08
CA VAL A 53 22.52 8.06 -1.72
C VAL A 53 22.00 6.62 -1.69
N ILE A 54 21.70 6.03 -2.85
CA ILE A 54 21.20 4.66 -3.02
C ILE A 54 22.01 3.97 -4.11
N ASP A 55 22.21 2.67 -3.99
CA ASP A 55 22.83 1.85 -5.04
C ASP A 55 22.03 2.00 -6.35
N LYS A 56 22.75 2.41 -7.41
CA LYS A 56 22.17 2.64 -8.75
C LYS A 56 21.40 1.45 -9.30
N ASN A 57 21.81 0.23 -8.96
CA ASN A 57 21.15 -1.01 -9.40
C ASN A 57 19.75 -1.19 -8.78
N LYS A 58 19.41 -0.44 -7.74
CA LYS A 58 18.07 -0.44 -7.10
C LYS A 58 17.15 0.64 -7.65
N ILE A 59 17.66 1.55 -8.50
CA ILE A 59 16.88 2.70 -8.99
C ILE A 59 16.27 2.37 -10.34
N LEU A 60 14.96 2.52 -10.43
CA LEU A 60 14.20 2.43 -11.66
C LEU A 60 13.71 3.83 -12.04
N ILE A 61 13.93 4.22 -13.29
CA ILE A 61 13.44 5.51 -13.82
C ILE A 61 12.02 5.30 -14.33
N LEU A 62 11.09 6.13 -13.85
CA LEU A 62 9.70 6.14 -14.31
C LEU A 62 9.64 6.63 -15.76
N PRO A 63 9.21 5.80 -16.73
CA PRO A 63 9.06 6.25 -18.10
C PRO A 63 7.95 7.29 -18.24
N LYS A 64 8.17 8.33 -19.03
CA LYS A 64 7.26 9.48 -19.21
C LYS A 64 5.87 9.05 -19.68
N GLN A 65 5.78 8.03 -20.53
CA GLN A 65 4.51 7.50 -21.02
C GLN A 65 3.54 7.12 -19.91
N TYR A 66 4.01 6.57 -18.78
CA TYR A 66 3.13 6.25 -17.63
C TYR A 66 2.49 7.50 -17.02
N ILE A 67 3.20 8.64 -17.05
CA ILE A 67 2.66 9.92 -16.59
C ILE A 67 1.66 10.47 -17.62
N GLU A 68 1.96 10.39 -18.91
CA GLU A 68 1.15 10.91 -19.99
C GLU A 68 -0.18 10.14 -20.10
N ASP A 69 -0.12 8.81 -20.10
CA ASP A 69 -1.27 7.90 -20.29
C ASP A 69 -2.12 7.70 -19.04
N TYR A 70 -1.69 8.22 -17.88
CA TYR A 70 -2.40 7.96 -16.63
C TYR A 70 -3.76 8.62 -16.55
N ASP A 71 -4.79 7.82 -16.28
CA ASP A 71 -6.14 8.31 -15.98
C ASP A 71 -6.23 8.87 -14.57
N SER A 72 -6.10 10.17 -14.46
CA SER A 72 -6.21 10.88 -13.18
C SER A 72 -7.65 11.07 -12.68
N CYS A 73 -8.65 10.66 -13.48
CA CYS A 73 -10.09 10.83 -13.21
C CYS A 73 -10.50 12.27 -12.88
N THR A 74 -9.73 13.26 -13.31
CA THR A 74 -9.99 14.67 -12.97
C THR A 74 -11.26 15.18 -13.64
N SER A 75 -11.66 14.61 -14.78
CA SER A 75 -12.95 14.90 -15.41
C SER A 75 -14.15 14.71 -14.49
N ALA A 76 -14.07 13.78 -13.54
CA ALA A 76 -15.11 13.58 -12.54
C ALA A 76 -15.29 14.79 -11.60
N LEU A 77 -14.29 15.64 -11.44
CA LEU A 77 -14.35 16.84 -10.59
C LEU A 77 -14.89 18.06 -11.33
N TYR A 78 -14.72 18.13 -12.66
CA TYR A 78 -14.96 19.34 -13.46
C TYR A 78 -16.38 19.51 -13.97
N GLN A 79 -17.24 18.51 -13.88
CA GLN A 79 -18.55 18.55 -14.54
C GLN A 79 -19.60 19.45 -13.88
N GLU A 80 -19.39 19.94 -12.65
CA GLU A 80 -20.48 20.63 -11.95
C GLU A 80 -20.14 21.96 -11.24
N ASP A 81 -18.88 22.32 -10.99
CA ASP A 81 -18.57 23.56 -10.25
C ASP A 81 -17.28 24.22 -10.70
N SER A 82 -17.36 25.54 -10.91
CA SER A 82 -16.25 26.48 -11.10
C SER A 82 -15.36 26.64 -9.86
N PHE A 83 -14.86 25.53 -9.29
CA PHE A 83 -13.97 25.59 -8.15
C PHE A 83 -12.51 25.39 -8.58
N THR A 84 -11.76 26.48 -8.41
CA THR A 84 -10.29 26.64 -8.50
C THR A 84 -9.61 26.03 -9.73
N THR A 85 -9.17 26.89 -10.59
CA THR A 85 -8.54 26.63 -11.90
C THR A 85 -7.10 26.12 -11.83
N ASP A 86 -6.50 25.92 -10.67
CA ASP A 86 -5.13 25.40 -10.55
C ASP A 86 -5.11 23.99 -9.91
N HIS A 87 -5.38 23.00 -10.73
CA HIS A 87 -5.27 21.59 -10.32
C HIS A 87 -3.85 21.03 -10.48
N GLY A 88 -2.86 21.86 -10.84
CA GLY A 88 -1.49 21.43 -11.08
C GLY A 88 -1.35 20.29 -12.09
N THR A 89 -0.21 20.17 -12.74
CA THR A 89 0.08 19.13 -13.72
C THR A 89 0.34 17.75 -13.10
N SER A 90 0.55 17.68 -11.79
CA SER A 90 0.84 16.42 -11.10
C SER A 90 -0.35 15.45 -11.13
N LYS A 91 -0.09 14.22 -11.54
CA LYS A 91 -1.05 13.12 -11.57
C LYS A 91 -1.02 12.23 -10.33
N GLY A 92 -0.26 12.61 -9.30
CA GLY A 92 -0.11 11.84 -8.06
C GLY A 92 0.84 10.65 -8.22
N SER A 93 0.70 9.66 -7.34
CA SER A 93 1.56 8.48 -7.28
C SER A 93 1.18 7.35 -8.26
N GLY A 94 -0.01 7.43 -8.85
CA GLY A 94 -0.56 6.38 -9.70
C GLY A 94 0.30 5.96 -10.90
N PRO A 95 0.92 6.90 -11.64
CA PRO A 95 1.83 6.55 -12.74
C PRO A 95 2.97 5.62 -12.30
N ALA A 96 3.67 5.96 -11.22
CA ALA A 96 4.76 5.13 -10.68
C ALA A 96 4.26 3.77 -10.17
N ARG A 97 3.04 3.73 -9.59
CA ARG A 97 2.38 2.49 -9.16
C ARG A 97 2.06 1.57 -10.34
N ASN A 98 1.56 2.11 -11.46
CA ASN A 98 1.31 1.33 -12.68
C ASN A 98 2.61 0.82 -13.29
N PHE A 99 3.66 1.63 -13.32
CA PHE A 99 4.99 1.18 -13.78
C PHE A 99 5.52 0.02 -12.93
N CYS A 100 5.45 0.11 -11.60
CA CYS A 100 5.84 -1.00 -10.71
C CYS A 100 5.07 -2.28 -11.03
N TRP A 101 3.79 -2.16 -11.32
CA TRP A 101 2.92 -3.31 -11.65
C TRP A 101 3.37 -3.99 -12.93
N GLU A 102 3.52 -3.23 -14.03
CA GLU A 102 3.96 -3.77 -15.31
C GLU A 102 5.37 -4.35 -15.22
N HIS A 103 6.31 -3.63 -14.58
CA HIS A 103 7.66 -4.14 -14.35
C HIS A 103 7.66 -5.47 -13.57
N SER A 104 6.76 -5.63 -12.60
CA SER A 104 6.64 -6.88 -11.86
C SER A 104 6.11 -8.03 -12.73
N LEU A 105 5.17 -7.75 -13.64
CA LEU A 105 4.66 -8.71 -14.62
C LEU A 105 5.73 -9.14 -15.63
N GLU A 106 6.49 -8.19 -16.16
CA GLU A 106 7.60 -8.42 -17.08
C GLU A 106 8.67 -9.32 -16.46
N ASN A 107 8.88 -9.22 -15.14
CA ASN A 107 9.77 -10.09 -14.39
C ASN A 107 9.11 -11.42 -13.94
N GLY A 108 7.91 -11.75 -14.44
CA GLY A 108 7.23 -13.01 -14.18
C GLY A 108 6.66 -13.15 -12.76
N ALA A 109 6.53 -12.05 -12.01
CA ALA A 109 5.97 -12.10 -10.66
C ALA A 109 4.44 -12.21 -10.69
N THR A 110 3.88 -13.04 -9.81
CA THR A 110 2.43 -13.20 -9.65
C THR A 110 1.81 -12.18 -8.71
N SER A 111 2.65 -11.50 -7.94
CA SER A 111 2.29 -10.40 -7.03
C SER A 111 3.48 -9.48 -6.84
N HIS A 112 3.26 -8.30 -6.28
CA HIS A 112 4.32 -7.38 -5.91
C HIS A 112 3.98 -6.60 -4.65
N TRP A 113 5.01 -6.17 -3.93
CA TRP A 113 4.89 -5.20 -2.85
C TRP A 113 5.08 -3.79 -3.39
N LEU A 114 4.26 -2.88 -2.93
CA LEU A 114 4.31 -1.47 -3.26
C LEU A 114 4.26 -0.62 -1.99
N LEU A 115 5.31 0.14 -1.74
CA LEU A 115 5.51 0.89 -0.51
C LEU A 115 5.62 2.39 -0.78
N ASP A 116 4.99 3.20 0.07
CA ASP A 116 5.29 4.64 0.13
C ASP A 116 6.70 4.87 0.70
N ASP A 117 7.31 6.00 0.40
CA ASP A 117 8.70 6.34 0.77
C ASP A 117 8.90 6.85 2.22
N ASN A 118 7.82 6.98 2.98
CA ASN A 118 7.82 7.60 4.31
C ASN A 118 7.55 6.62 5.47
N ILE A 119 7.82 5.34 5.28
CA ILE A 119 7.74 4.29 6.30
C ILE A 119 9.08 4.23 7.04
N LYS A 120 9.08 4.51 8.35
CA LYS A 120 10.29 4.60 9.18
C LYS A 120 10.76 3.25 9.72
N ALA A 121 9.81 2.36 9.98
CA ALA A 121 10.09 1.04 10.53
C ALA A 121 8.92 0.09 10.33
N PHE A 122 9.20 -1.18 10.54
CA PHE A 122 8.19 -2.23 10.53
C PHE A 122 8.20 -2.99 11.86
N GLY A 123 7.05 -3.52 12.22
CA GLY A 123 6.91 -4.27 13.46
C GLY A 123 5.83 -5.33 13.41
N ARG A 124 5.77 -6.09 14.47
CA ARG A 124 4.68 -7.02 14.74
C ARG A 124 4.05 -6.72 16.08
N ILE A 125 2.76 -6.96 16.21
CA ILE A 125 2.04 -6.91 17.47
C ILE A 125 2.01 -8.33 18.07
N ASN A 126 2.46 -8.45 19.30
CA ASN A 126 2.39 -9.67 20.08
C ASN A 126 1.83 -9.35 21.46
N ARG A 127 0.64 -9.85 21.79
CA ARG A 127 -0.06 -9.54 23.05
C ARG A 127 -0.16 -8.03 23.32
N ASN A 128 -0.57 -7.27 22.31
CA ASN A 128 -0.61 -5.81 22.32
C ASN A 128 0.74 -5.09 22.53
N LEU A 129 1.85 -5.81 22.48
CA LEU A 129 3.19 -5.24 22.53
C LEU A 129 3.72 -5.06 21.10
N TYR A 130 4.23 -3.88 20.83
CA TYR A 130 4.95 -3.60 19.61
C TYR A 130 6.38 -4.15 19.66
N ILE A 131 6.74 -4.95 18.67
CA ILE A 131 8.08 -5.52 18.54
C ILE A 131 8.62 -5.13 17.17
N HIS A 132 9.71 -4.37 17.12
CA HIS A 132 10.42 -4.07 15.89
C HIS A 132 10.89 -5.36 15.22
N VAL A 133 10.79 -5.39 13.88
CA VAL A 133 11.33 -6.51 13.10
C VAL A 133 12.63 -6.07 12.41
N THR A 134 13.54 -7.02 12.30
CA THR A 134 14.88 -6.81 11.75
C THR A 134 15.14 -7.65 10.50
N SER A 135 14.11 -8.23 9.89
CA SER A 135 14.19 -9.05 8.69
C SER A 135 12.90 -9.02 7.89
N GLY A 136 12.92 -9.47 6.64
CA GLY A 136 11.76 -9.58 5.76
C GLY A 136 10.70 -10.63 6.14
N THR A 137 10.85 -11.31 7.28
CA THR A 137 9.99 -12.44 7.68
C THR A 137 8.50 -12.10 7.73
N ILE A 138 8.13 -10.87 8.14
CA ILE A 138 6.70 -10.48 8.19
C ILE A 138 6.12 -10.32 6.79
N PHE A 139 6.92 -9.87 5.81
CA PHE A 139 6.52 -9.79 4.40
C PHE A 139 6.28 -11.20 3.85
N LYS A 140 7.24 -12.09 4.06
CA LYS A 140 7.11 -13.51 3.68
C LYS A 140 5.91 -14.18 4.35
N ALA A 141 5.64 -13.87 5.63
CA ALA A 141 4.49 -14.41 6.35
C ALA A 141 3.15 -13.93 5.76
N ALA A 142 3.08 -12.68 5.34
CA ALA A 142 1.91 -12.13 4.66
C ALA A 142 1.69 -12.80 3.29
N GLU A 143 2.76 -13.00 2.51
CA GLU A 143 2.71 -13.74 1.25
C GLU A 143 2.18 -15.17 1.45
N ASP A 144 2.76 -15.91 2.39
CA ASP A 144 2.33 -17.28 2.70
C ASP A 144 0.88 -17.35 3.19
N PHE A 145 0.37 -16.29 3.82
CA PHE A 145 -1.04 -16.22 4.20
C PHE A 145 -1.93 -16.04 2.97
N ILE A 146 -1.64 -15.05 2.11
CA ILE A 146 -2.51 -14.75 0.96
C ILE A 146 -2.46 -15.86 -0.09
N GLU A 147 -1.31 -16.52 -0.26
CA GLU A 147 -1.15 -17.63 -1.20
C GLU A 147 -2.06 -18.84 -0.91
N ARG A 148 -2.66 -18.89 0.28
CA ARG A 148 -3.65 -19.93 0.66
C ARG A 148 -5.03 -19.70 0.04
N TYR A 149 -5.28 -18.54 -0.54
CA TYR A 149 -6.59 -18.14 -1.03
C TYR A 149 -6.57 -17.78 -2.51
N GLU A 150 -7.69 -18.03 -3.18
CA GLU A 150 -7.83 -17.78 -4.61
C GLU A 150 -8.22 -16.34 -4.91
N ASN A 151 -8.87 -15.65 -3.96
CA ASN A 151 -9.57 -14.39 -4.18
C ASN A 151 -9.13 -13.24 -3.26
N ILE A 152 -7.89 -13.23 -2.80
CA ILE A 152 -7.32 -12.04 -2.17
C ILE A 152 -6.64 -11.21 -3.26
N ALA A 153 -7.17 -10.01 -3.53
CA ALA A 153 -6.62 -9.09 -4.53
C ALA A 153 -5.52 -8.20 -3.93
N LEU A 154 -5.76 -7.69 -2.74
CA LEU A 154 -4.88 -6.76 -2.05
C LEU A 154 -4.70 -7.19 -0.60
N ALA A 155 -3.48 -7.05 -0.09
CA ALA A 155 -3.18 -7.17 1.32
C ALA A 155 -2.19 -6.10 1.76
N GLY A 156 -2.03 -5.88 3.05
CA GLY A 156 -1.04 -4.93 3.55
C GLY A 156 -1.03 -4.79 5.06
N PHE A 157 -0.08 -4.00 5.55
CA PHE A 157 0.14 -3.82 6.98
C PHE A 157 -0.62 -2.62 7.51
N ASN A 158 -1.16 -2.74 8.73
CA ASN A 158 -1.82 -1.62 9.38
C ASN A 158 -0.80 -0.60 9.90
N TYR A 159 -1.27 0.61 10.20
CA TYR A 159 -0.46 1.64 10.85
C TYR A 159 -0.27 1.34 12.33
N ASP A 160 0.92 1.63 12.84
CA ASP A 160 1.29 1.42 14.24
C ASP A 160 0.35 2.17 15.20
N PHE A 161 0.01 3.43 14.91
CA PHE A 161 -0.85 4.25 15.75
C PHE A 161 -2.30 3.73 15.81
N LEU A 162 -2.80 3.05 14.76
CA LEU A 162 -4.13 2.43 14.75
C LEU A 162 -4.11 1.08 15.48
N ALA A 163 -3.02 0.32 15.34
CA ALA A 163 -2.91 -1.00 15.96
C ALA A 163 -2.66 -0.93 17.48
N LYS A 164 -1.83 0.00 17.94
CA LYS A 164 -1.49 0.18 19.37
C LYS A 164 -2.66 0.71 20.22
N ALA A 165 -3.64 1.36 19.62
CA ALA A 165 -4.72 2.01 20.34
C ALA A 165 -5.75 1.03 20.94
N LYS A 166 -5.70 -0.26 20.64
CA LYS A 166 -6.69 -1.26 21.03
C LYS A 166 -6.01 -2.49 21.63
N THR A 167 -6.59 -3.00 22.73
CA THR A 167 -6.10 -4.21 23.43
C THR A 167 -6.50 -5.50 22.74
N GLU A 168 -7.60 -5.52 21.99
CA GLU A 168 -8.17 -6.70 21.37
C GLU A 168 -8.37 -6.50 19.87
N LEU A 169 -7.28 -6.52 19.10
CA LEU A 169 -7.34 -6.51 17.66
C LEU A 169 -7.26 -7.94 17.11
N PRO A 170 -8.15 -8.31 16.16
CA PRO A 170 -7.97 -9.54 15.40
C PRO A 170 -6.64 -9.45 14.64
N ALA A 171 -6.01 -10.61 14.34
CA ALA A 171 -4.74 -10.65 13.62
C ALA A 171 -4.81 -9.96 12.24
N PHE A 172 -5.98 -9.93 11.64
CA PHE A 172 -6.28 -9.20 10.40
C PHE A 172 -7.76 -8.82 10.30
N VAL A 173 -8.05 -7.84 9.45
CA VAL A 173 -9.41 -7.43 9.06
C VAL A 173 -9.58 -7.72 7.57
N LYS A 174 -10.76 -8.26 7.19
CA LYS A 174 -11.18 -8.46 5.79
C LYS A 174 -11.87 -7.23 5.23
N ASN A 175 -11.79 -7.07 3.92
CA ASN A 175 -12.67 -6.23 3.12
C ASN A 175 -12.69 -4.77 3.56
N THR A 176 -11.50 -4.21 3.66
CA THR A 176 -11.26 -2.80 3.93
C THR A 176 -10.18 -2.25 2.99
N ARG A 177 -9.98 -0.94 2.99
CA ARG A 177 -8.90 -0.30 2.25
C ARG A 177 -7.53 -0.74 2.76
N ILE A 178 -6.55 -0.76 1.86
CA ILE A 178 -5.15 -1.02 2.17
C ILE A 178 -4.33 0.21 1.76
N TYR A 179 -3.41 0.65 2.61
CA TYR A 179 -2.64 1.87 2.41
C TYR A 179 -1.13 1.65 2.55
N SER A 180 -0.37 2.39 1.79
CA SER A 180 1.07 2.69 2.00
C SER A 180 2.04 1.51 1.96
N CYS A 181 1.63 0.33 2.36
CA CYS A 181 2.39 -0.92 2.30
C CYS A 181 1.45 -2.00 1.79
N LEU A 182 1.45 -2.22 0.49
CA LEU A 182 0.49 -3.06 -0.22
C LEU A 182 1.19 -4.26 -0.84
N LEU A 183 0.60 -5.42 -0.67
CA LEU A 183 0.87 -6.62 -1.46
C LEU A 183 -0.27 -6.79 -2.45
N ILE A 184 0.04 -6.74 -3.73
CA ILE A 184 -0.93 -6.66 -4.82
C ILE A 184 -0.78 -7.89 -5.69
N ARG A 185 -1.89 -8.53 -5.98
CA ARG A 185 -1.98 -9.63 -6.92
C ARG A 185 -1.98 -9.09 -8.36
N ASN A 186 -1.09 -9.61 -9.22
CA ASN A 186 -0.85 -9.05 -10.54
C ASN A 186 -1.93 -9.37 -11.58
N ASP A 187 -2.64 -10.49 -11.43
CA ASP A 187 -3.63 -11.00 -12.39
C ASP A 187 -5.04 -10.43 -12.20
N ILE A 188 -5.26 -9.44 -11.32
CA ILE A 188 -6.54 -8.73 -11.24
C ILE A 188 -6.71 -7.78 -12.43
N PRO A 189 -7.96 -7.59 -12.94
CA PRO A 189 -8.22 -6.84 -14.17
C PRO A 189 -8.23 -5.32 -13.97
N TYR A 190 -7.48 -4.82 -13.02
CA TYR A 190 -7.42 -3.41 -12.66
C TYR A 190 -6.01 -2.86 -12.76
N ARG A 191 -5.92 -1.53 -12.92
CA ARG A 191 -4.73 -0.71 -12.77
C ARG A 191 -5.08 0.49 -11.91
N TRP A 192 -4.08 1.13 -11.37
CA TRP A 192 -4.24 2.38 -10.63
C TRP A 192 -4.81 3.46 -11.53
N ARG A 193 -5.72 4.23 -10.97
CA ARG A 193 -6.30 5.44 -11.56
C ARG A 193 -6.61 6.45 -10.46
N ALA A 194 -7.09 7.63 -10.80
CA ALA A 194 -7.42 8.76 -9.94
C ALA A 194 -6.20 9.50 -9.37
N LYS A 195 -6.31 10.81 -9.31
CA LYS A 195 -5.29 11.71 -8.75
C LYS A 195 -5.19 11.59 -7.24
N TYR A 196 -6.32 11.33 -6.57
CA TYR A 196 -6.44 11.23 -5.13
C TYR A 196 -7.09 9.91 -4.72
N ASN A 197 -6.68 9.38 -3.54
CA ASN A 197 -7.25 8.15 -2.95
C ASN A 197 -7.22 6.95 -3.90
N GLU A 198 -6.22 6.88 -4.75
CA GLU A 198 -6.02 5.78 -5.70
C GLU A 198 -5.99 4.41 -5.03
N ASP A 199 -5.47 4.34 -3.80
CA ASP A 199 -5.46 3.13 -2.97
C ASP A 199 -6.85 2.72 -2.50
N THR A 200 -7.68 3.69 -2.12
CA THR A 200 -9.08 3.44 -1.75
C THR A 200 -9.90 3.09 -2.98
N ASP A 201 -9.71 3.77 -4.11
CA ASP A 201 -10.38 3.46 -5.38
C ASP A 201 -10.10 2.02 -5.83
N LEU A 202 -8.83 1.60 -5.83
CA LEU A 202 -8.48 0.23 -6.21
C LEU A 202 -9.08 -0.79 -5.24
N SER A 203 -9.02 -0.52 -3.92
CA SER A 203 -9.63 -1.39 -2.91
C SER A 203 -11.14 -1.54 -3.13
N LEU A 204 -11.86 -0.46 -3.44
CA LEU A 204 -13.29 -0.50 -3.68
C LEU A 204 -13.65 -1.23 -4.97
N ARG A 205 -12.89 -1.04 -6.05
CA ARG A 205 -13.14 -1.75 -7.31
C ARG A 205 -13.01 -3.26 -7.15
N VAL A 206 -11.96 -3.75 -6.52
CA VAL A 206 -11.80 -5.18 -6.29
C VAL A 206 -12.85 -5.74 -5.34
N LEU A 207 -13.25 -4.99 -4.31
CA LEU A 207 -14.30 -5.41 -3.38
C LEU A 207 -15.67 -5.50 -4.04
N LYS A 208 -16.02 -4.57 -4.94
CA LYS A 208 -17.27 -4.60 -5.72
C LYS A 208 -17.38 -5.83 -6.62
N ASP A 209 -16.27 -6.35 -7.11
CA ASP A 209 -16.21 -7.56 -7.92
C ASP A 209 -16.11 -8.86 -7.10
N GLY A 210 -16.32 -8.79 -5.79
CA GLY A 210 -16.34 -9.96 -4.93
C GLY A 210 -14.97 -10.49 -4.51
N TRP A 211 -13.88 -9.79 -4.85
CA TRP A 211 -12.57 -10.07 -4.27
C TRP A 211 -12.53 -9.68 -2.80
N CYS A 212 -11.52 -10.19 -2.09
CA CYS A 212 -11.24 -9.81 -0.70
C CYS A 212 -9.98 -8.94 -0.62
N THR A 213 -9.95 -8.08 0.38
CA THR A 213 -8.73 -7.41 0.84
C THR A 213 -8.40 -7.84 2.26
N ILE A 214 -7.11 -7.83 2.63
CA ILE A 214 -6.62 -8.20 3.96
C ILE A 214 -5.73 -7.10 4.52
N GLN A 215 -6.17 -6.47 5.61
CA GLN A 215 -5.33 -5.60 6.42
C GLN A 215 -4.81 -6.38 7.62
N PHE A 216 -3.51 -6.66 7.66
CA PHE A 216 -2.88 -7.30 8.81
C PHE A 216 -2.75 -6.32 9.97
N ASN A 217 -3.27 -6.70 11.14
CA ASN A 217 -3.04 -5.99 12.39
C ASN A 217 -1.86 -6.60 13.17
N ALA A 218 -1.58 -7.89 12.90
CA ALA A 218 -0.41 -8.56 13.47
C ALA A 218 0.92 -8.01 12.95
N PHE A 219 0.91 -7.43 11.76
CA PHE A 219 2.05 -6.77 11.12
C PHE A 219 1.71 -5.30 10.90
N ILE A 220 2.65 -4.42 11.23
CA ILE A 220 2.43 -2.99 11.21
C ILE A 220 3.59 -2.23 10.59
N GLN A 221 3.28 -1.03 10.12
CA GLN A 221 4.22 -0.06 9.59
C GLN A 221 4.20 1.22 10.44
N GLU A 222 5.36 1.76 10.76
CA GLU A 222 5.51 3.10 11.35
C GLU A 222 5.67 4.13 10.24
N LYS A 223 4.63 4.86 9.96
CA LYS A 223 4.65 5.89 8.94
C LYS A 223 4.83 7.27 9.53
N ALA A 224 5.62 8.12 8.87
CA ALA A 224 5.64 9.54 9.18
C ALA A 224 4.23 10.12 8.97
N THR A 225 3.84 11.07 9.81
CA THR A 225 2.52 11.72 9.73
C THR A 225 2.29 12.28 8.32
N THR A 226 1.13 12.00 7.75
CA THR A 226 0.77 12.47 6.40
C THR A 226 0.80 14.01 6.36
N GLN A 227 1.35 14.57 5.29
CA GLN A 227 1.46 16.01 5.05
C GLN A 227 2.42 16.77 6.00
N THR A 228 3.29 16.09 6.72
CA THR A 228 4.32 16.74 7.55
C THR A 228 5.72 16.74 6.91
N MET A 229 5.94 15.92 5.90
CA MET A 229 7.20 15.84 5.15
C MET A 229 7.11 16.68 3.87
N LYS A 230 8.21 17.34 3.50
CA LYS A 230 8.36 17.99 2.20
C LYS A 230 8.41 16.94 1.08
N GLY A 231 8.08 17.36 -0.14
CA GLY A 231 8.12 16.53 -1.34
C GLY A 231 6.89 15.66 -1.56
N GLY A 232 6.83 15.06 -2.75
CA GLY A 232 5.75 14.19 -3.19
C GLY A 232 4.38 14.85 -3.18
N ASN A 233 3.36 14.06 -2.90
CA ASN A 233 1.97 14.53 -2.89
C ASN A 233 1.68 15.67 -1.91
N THR A 234 2.50 15.87 -0.87
CA THR A 234 2.33 16.96 0.09
C THR A 234 2.42 18.32 -0.59
N ASP A 235 3.43 18.50 -1.42
CA ASP A 235 3.71 19.79 -2.05
C ASP A 235 2.93 19.99 -3.36
N GLU A 236 2.57 18.90 -4.03
CA GLU A 236 2.00 18.96 -5.38
C GLU A 236 0.48 18.92 -5.42
N ILE A 237 -0.16 18.10 -4.60
CA ILE A 237 -1.59 17.83 -4.73
C ILE A 237 -2.44 18.19 -3.50
N TYR A 238 -1.84 18.47 -2.35
CA TYR A 238 -2.60 18.83 -1.14
C TYR A 238 -2.54 20.31 -0.78
N LYS A 239 -1.99 21.17 -1.63
CA LYS A 239 -1.89 22.63 -1.41
C LYS A 239 -3.25 23.27 -1.09
N ASN A 240 -4.32 22.82 -1.76
CA ASN A 240 -5.66 23.39 -1.66
C ASN A 240 -6.55 22.67 -0.64
N GLY A 241 -5.98 21.86 0.26
CA GLY A 241 -6.72 21.17 1.30
C GLY A 241 -7.24 19.79 0.87
N THR A 242 -8.28 19.30 1.54
CA THR A 242 -8.75 17.90 1.43
C THR A 242 -10.11 17.74 0.75
N LEU A 243 -10.76 18.84 0.32
CA LEU A 243 -12.11 18.80 -0.26
C LEU A 243 -12.14 18.05 -1.60
N ASP A 244 -11.26 18.42 -2.54
CA ASP A 244 -11.20 17.79 -3.88
C ASP A 244 -10.89 16.29 -3.78
N LYS A 245 -9.95 15.94 -2.91
CA LYS A 245 -9.65 14.56 -2.56
C LYS A 245 -10.91 13.80 -2.09
N SER A 246 -11.72 14.42 -1.25
CA SER A 246 -12.93 13.80 -0.70
C SER A 246 -14.05 13.72 -1.74
N LYS A 247 -14.24 14.76 -2.52
CA LYS A 247 -15.22 14.83 -3.62
C LYS A 247 -14.92 13.80 -4.71
N MET A 248 -13.65 13.64 -5.12
CA MET A 248 -13.27 12.68 -6.16
C MET A 248 -13.69 11.26 -5.78
N LEU A 249 -13.37 10.80 -4.58
CA LEU A 249 -13.74 9.44 -4.16
C LEU A 249 -15.26 9.25 -4.09
N ALA A 250 -15.99 10.23 -3.57
CA ALA A 250 -17.45 10.18 -3.49
C ALA A 250 -18.09 10.16 -4.89
N LYS A 251 -17.53 10.87 -5.86
CA LYS A 251 -18.00 10.84 -7.26
C LYS A 251 -17.67 9.52 -7.96
N LEU A 252 -16.52 8.94 -7.72
CA LEU A 252 -16.12 7.64 -8.29
C LEU A 252 -16.89 6.46 -7.68
N HIS A 253 -17.35 6.60 -6.43
CA HIS A 253 -18.02 5.53 -5.68
C HIS A 253 -19.24 6.07 -4.91
N PRO A 254 -20.26 6.66 -5.59
CA PRO A 254 -21.40 7.31 -4.92
C PRO A 254 -22.29 6.34 -4.14
N ASP A 255 -22.18 5.06 -4.41
CA ASP A 255 -22.91 3.97 -3.73
C ASP A 255 -22.37 3.65 -2.34
N VAL A 256 -21.13 3.97 -2.04
CA VAL A 256 -20.46 3.61 -0.77
C VAL A 256 -19.59 4.71 -0.17
N ALA A 257 -19.38 5.82 -0.88
CA ALA A 257 -18.52 6.90 -0.40
C ALA A 257 -19.26 8.24 -0.40
N GLU A 258 -19.05 9.02 0.64
CA GLU A 258 -19.61 10.35 0.84
C GLU A 258 -18.59 11.34 1.37
N VAL A 259 -18.86 12.64 1.20
CA VAL A 259 -18.04 13.72 1.77
C VAL A 259 -18.60 14.09 3.14
N VAL A 260 -17.74 14.08 4.15
CA VAL A 260 -18.12 14.42 5.53
C VAL A 260 -17.16 15.44 6.12
N TRP A 261 -17.68 16.30 7.01
CA TRP A 261 -16.86 17.22 7.80
C TRP A 261 -16.54 16.60 9.16
N LYS A 262 -15.25 16.28 9.41
CA LYS A 262 -14.76 15.71 10.69
C LYS A 262 -13.37 16.27 11.01
N PHE A 263 -13.06 16.43 12.28
CA PHE A 263 -11.74 16.89 12.75
C PHE A 263 -11.29 18.20 12.09
N ASN A 264 -12.21 19.16 11.95
CA ASN A 264 -11.97 20.48 11.34
C ASN A 264 -11.50 20.45 9.89
N ARG A 265 -11.87 19.41 9.12
CA ARG A 265 -11.55 19.32 7.68
C ARG A 265 -12.51 18.40 6.94
N TRP A 266 -12.54 18.52 5.63
CA TRP A 266 -13.29 17.60 4.77
C TRP A 266 -12.61 16.23 4.69
N HIS A 267 -13.41 15.18 4.82
CA HIS A 267 -13.00 13.80 4.69
C HIS A 267 -13.94 13.06 3.73
N HIS A 268 -13.44 12.03 3.08
CA HIS A 268 -14.30 10.98 2.54
C HIS A 268 -14.63 9.97 3.64
N HIS A 269 -15.86 9.54 3.68
CA HIS A 269 -16.31 8.41 4.50
C HIS A 269 -16.71 7.29 3.54
N VAL A 270 -16.27 6.05 3.82
CA VAL A 270 -16.61 4.86 3.03
C VAL A 270 -17.34 3.87 3.91
N ASP A 271 -18.51 3.42 3.44
CA ASP A 271 -19.23 2.31 4.06
C ASP A 271 -18.75 0.98 3.47
N TYR A 272 -18.03 0.20 4.27
CA TYR A 272 -17.55 -1.13 3.90
C TYR A 272 -18.54 -2.26 4.22
N LYS A 273 -19.73 -1.96 4.77
CA LYS A 273 -20.74 -2.98 5.13
C LYS A 273 -21.20 -3.82 3.94
N PRO A 274 -21.39 -3.27 2.72
CA PRO A 274 -21.79 -4.07 1.57
C PRO A 274 -20.83 -5.22 1.25
N PHE A 275 -19.55 -5.06 1.57
CA PHE A 275 -18.51 -6.03 1.25
C PHE A 275 -18.27 -7.11 2.33
N LYS A 276 -19.01 -7.08 3.43
CA LYS A 276 -18.86 -8.07 4.52
C LYS A 276 -19.05 -9.51 4.06
N ASN A 277 -19.87 -9.71 3.03
CA ASN A 277 -20.20 -11.02 2.48
C ASN A 277 -19.17 -11.55 1.47
N ASN A 278 -18.15 -10.77 1.11
CA ASN A 278 -17.04 -11.31 0.33
C ASN A 278 -16.26 -12.28 1.20
N GLU A 279 -16.39 -13.58 0.91
CA GLU A 279 -15.78 -14.65 1.70
C GLU A 279 -14.45 -15.12 1.11
N LEU A 280 -13.50 -15.46 1.96
CA LEU A 280 -12.21 -16.01 1.56
C LEU A 280 -12.38 -17.42 0.98
N LYS A 281 -11.94 -17.61 -0.27
CA LYS A 281 -11.96 -18.89 -0.97
C LYS A 281 -10.59 -19.55 -0.85
N ARG A 282 -10.50 -20.63 -0.08
CA ARG A 282 -9.25 -21.40 0.04
C ARG A 282 -8.93 -22.16 -1.25
N LYS A 283 -7.66 -22.18 -1.61
CA LYS A 283 -7.16 -23.06 -2.65
C LYS A 283 -7.36 -24.53 -2.25
N LYS A 284 -7.76 -25.36 -3.21
CA LYS A 284 -7.94 -26.80 -2.99
C LYS A 284 -6.60 -27.48 -2.68
N GLY A 285 -6.63 -28.55 -1.89
CA GLY A 285 -5.45 -29.37 -1.60
C GLY A 285 -4.47 -28.81 -0.58
N LEU A 286 -4.76 -27.66 0.03
CA LEU A 286 -3.89 -27.08 1.06
C LEU A 286 -4.01 -27.81 2.40
N ASN A 287 -2.90 -28.44 2.83
CA ASN A 287 -2.79 -28.99 4.17
C ASN A 287 -2.12 -27.97 5.11
N ILE A 288 -2.93 -27.29 5.92
CA ILE A 288 -2.44 -26.35 6.94
C ILE A 288 -2.32 -27.12 8.26
N LYS A 289 -1.08 -27.34 8.71
CA LYS A 289 -0.82 -27.99 10.00
C LYS A 289 -1.46 -27.16 11.13
N LYS A 290 -2.31 -27.81 11.93
CA LYS A 290 -2.94 -27.17 13.08
C LYS A 290 -1.91 -26.99 14.20
N GLY A 291 -1.91 -25.83 14.86
CA GLY A 291 -1.17 -25.55 16.09
C GLY A 291 0.27 -25.06 15.93
N ILE A 292 0.91 -25.25 14.80
CA ILE A 292 2.24 -24.73 14.50
C ILE A 292 2.20 -24.07 13.13
N ASN A 293 2.56 -22.80 13.04
CA ASN A 293 2.69 -22.16 11.75
C ASN A 293 4.00 -22.56 11.05
N ASN A 294 4.16 -22.20 9.78
CA ASN A 294 5.37 -22.52 8.97
C ASN A 294 6.67 -21.93 9.53
N TYR A 295 6.57 -21.05 10.52
CA TYR A 295 7.69 -20.37 11.18
C TYR A 295 8.01 -20.99 12.55
N GLY A 296 7.45 -22.16 12.87
CA GLY A 296 7.65 -22.84 14.16
C GLY A 296 6.97 -22.18 15.36
N MET A 297 6.11 -21.18 15.13
CA MET A 297 5.36 -20.53 16.21
C MET A 297 4.14 -21.37 16.57
N LYS A 298 4.00 -21.69 17.84
CA LYS A 298 2.88 -22.43 18.40
C LYS A 298 1.73 -21.47 18.72
N VAL A 299 0.51 -21.82 18.31
CA VAL A 299 -0.68 -21.11 18.76
C VAL A 299 -0.91 -21.43 20.24
N VAL A 300 -0.78 -20.44 21.08
CA VAL A 300 -1.13 -20.56 22.51
C VAL A 300 -2.54 -19.98 22.65
N LYS A 301 -3.51 -20.81 23.09
CA LYS A 301 -4.77 -20.28 23.62
C LYS A 301 -4.47 -19.57 24.92
N ILE A 302 -4.86 -18.31 25.04
CA ILE A 302 -4.86 -17.55 26.28
C ILE A 302 -6.13 -17.89 27.04
#